data_fd1632d91462e1137d0d3087b2ecbe0c
#
_entry.id   fd1632d91462e1137d0d3087b2ecbe0c
#
_cell.length_a   1.000
_cell.length_b   1.000
_cell.length_c   1.000
_cell.angle_alpha   90.00
_cell.angle_beta   90.00
_cell.angle_gamma   90.00
#
_symmetry.space_group_name_H-M   'P 1'
#
loop_
_entity.id
_entity.type
_entity.pdbx_description
1 polymer ?
#
loop_
_entity_poly.entity_id
_entity_poly.type
_entity_poly.pdbx_seq_one_letter_code
_entity_poly.pdbx_strand_id
1 'polypeptide(L)'
;AGKIAGIDVRPADGLLYALSTDGTIYTVDAAGKATMKSKMDTVLAAGAMATVDFNPAADRLRVIGSDGTNLRVNVEDGKTTVDGKLKFAETDMHKGETPMVVAGAYTNSVKGTKETALYDIDGKIGALLKQAPPNDGVLGAVGKLGATPKAIAFDIETAADGSNTGWLVADGALHKVDLTSGKATMVGKIAGLSGTVRDVAVLPAM
;
A
#
# COMPACT_ATOMS: atom_id res chain seq x y z
N ALA A 1 10.30 -20.68 -3.25
CA ALA A 1 9.83 -19.34 -3.60
C ALA A 1 8.66 -18.98 -2.68
N GLY A 2 8.67 -17.78 -2.14
CA GLY A 2 7.58 -17.26 -1.30
C GLY A 2 6.29 -17.04 -2.11
N LYS A 3 5.19 -16.80 -1.39
CA LYS A 3 3.93 -16.33 -2.02
C LYS A 3 4.05 -14.83 -2.28
N ILE A 4 3.27 -14.28 -3.22
CA ILE A 4 3.19 -12.84 -3.44
C ILE A 4 2.63 -12.20 -2.15
N ALA A 5 3.36 -11.23 -1.63
CA ALA A 5 3.00 -10.42 -0.46
C ALA A 5 2.32 -9.11 -0.86
N GLY A 6 2.75 -8.49 -1.96
CA GLY A 6 2.17 -7.29 -2.52
C GLY A 6 2.79 -6.94 -3.87
N ILE A 7 2.16 -6.00 -4.57
CA ILE A 7 2.57 -5.51 -5.90
C ILE A 7 2.43 -3.98 -5.95
N ASP A 8 3.28 -3.32 -6.73
CA ASP A 8 3.06 -1.92 -7.10
C ASP A 8 3.86 -1.53 -8.35
N VAL A 9 3.44 -0.45 -9.01
CA VAL A 9 4.14 0.14 -10.15
C VAL A 9 5.11 1.20 -9.67
N ARG A 10 6.41 1.00 -9.94
CA ARG A 10 7.42 2.00 -9.59
C ARG A 10 7.36 3.21 -10.53
N PRO A 11 7.07 4.43 -10.04
CA PRO A 11 6.95 5.61 -10.91
C PRO A 11 8.23 5.98 -11.65
N ALA A 12 9.40 5.63 -11.10
CA ALA A 12 10.70 5.98 -11.69
C ALA A 12 10.97 5.29 -13.04
N ASP A 13 10.50 4.04 -13.21
CA ASP A 13 10.73 3.22 -14.42
C ASP A 13 9.45 2.69 -15.08
N GLY A 14 8.29 2.82 -14.43
CA GLY A 14 6.98 2.37 -14.94
C GLY A 14 6.80 0.85 -14.92
N LEU A 15 7.70 0.10 -14.26
CA LEU A 15 7.61 -1.36 -14.20
C LEU A 15 6.74 -1.81 -13.02
N LEU A 16 5.99 -2.89 -13.22
CA LEU A 16 5.31 -3.58 -12.13
C LEU A 16 6.33 -4.37 -11.31
N TYR A 17 6.33 -4.13 -10.01
CA TYR A 17 7.13 -4.87 -9.03
C TYR A 17 6.23 -5.79 -8.20
N ALA A 18 6.79 -6.92 -7.79
CA ALA A 18 6.14 -7.83 -6.86
C ALA A 18 7.11 -8.18 -5.73
N LEU A 19 6.62 -8.10 -4.50
CA LEU A 19 7.32 -8.57 -3.31
C LEU A 19 6.77 -9.95 -2.93
N SER A 20 7.66 -10.89 -2.65
CA SER A 20 7.28 -12.19 -2.08
C SER A 20 7.46 -12.22 -0.57
N THR A 21 6.78 -13.15 0.09
CA THR A 21 6.82 -13.31 1.56
C THR A 21 8.18 -13.66 2.12
N ASP A 22 9.12 -14.12 1.29
CA ASP A 22 10.52 -14.37 1.67
C ASP A 22 11.43 -13.17 1.44
N GLY A 23 10.86 -12.01 1.08
CA GLY A 23 11.57 -10.75 0.85
C GLY A 23 12.19 -10.62 -0.53
N THR A 24 11.97 -11.57 -1.45
CA THR A 24 12.47 -11.44 -2.82
C THR A 24 11.60 -10.46 -3.61
N ILE A 25 12.25 -9.53 -4.30
CA ILE A 25 11.64 -8.51 -5.15
C ILE A 25 11.81 -8.91 -6.60
N TYR A 26 10.74 -8.84 -7.37
CA TYR A 26 10.68 -9.15 -8.78
C TYR A 26 10.17 -7.95 -9.57
N THR A 27 10.57 -7.84 -10.84
CA THR A 27 9.80 -7.12 -11.86
C THR A 27 8.92 -8.12 -12.61
N VAL A 28 7.71 -7.68 -13.01
CA VAL A 28 6.73 -8.52 -13.71
C VAL A 28 6.37 -7.86 -15.03
N ASP A 29 6.54 -8.57 -16.15
CA ASP A 29 6.19 -8.04 -17.46
C ASP A 29 4.69 -8.25 -17.80
N ALA A 30 4.25 -7.69 -18.93
CA ALA A 30 2.85 -7.77 -19.38
C ALA A 30 2.39 -9.21 -19.69
N ALA A 31 3.30 -10.16 -19.87
CA ALA A 31 3.00 -11.57 -20.02
C ALA A 31 2.93 -12.31 -18.68
N GLY A 32 3.14 -11.61 -17.57
CA GLY A 32 3.14 -12.18 -16.22
C GLY A 32 4.45 -12.89 -15.85
N LYS A 33 5.52 -12.72 -16.65
CA LYS A 33 6.83 -13.31 -16.35
C LYS A 33 7.53 -12.47 -15.27
N ALA A 34 7.85 -13.12 -14.15
CA ALA A 34 8.61 -12.51 -13.06
C ALA A 34 10.13 -12.68 -13.29
N THR A 35 10.87 -11.59 -13.11
CA THR A 35 12.35 -11.59 -13.12
C THR A 35 12.84 -11.06 -11.77
N MET A 36 13.69 -11.83 -11.10
CA MET A 36 14.26 -11.42 -9.80
C MET A 36 15.08 -10.14 -9.98
N LYS A 37 14.80 -9.15 -9.15
CA LYS A 37 15.51 -7.87 -9.11
C LYS A 37 16.51 -7.85 -7.93
N SER A 38 16.02 -8.08 -6.72
CA SER A 38 16.85 -8.06 -5.49
C SER A 38 16.16 -8.86 -4.38
N LYS A 39 16.77 -8.84 -3.18
CA LYS A 39 16.17 -9.44 -1.98
C LYS A 39 16.39 -8.53 -0.79
N MET A 40 15.33 -8.29 -0.03
CA MET A 40 15.39 -7.52 1.21
C MET A 40 16.32 -8.18 2.23
N ASP A 41 17.15 -7.38 2.90
CA ASP A 41 18.01 -7.83 4.01
C ASP A 41 17.25 -7.93 5.34
N THR A 42 16.12 -7.25 5.46
CA THR A 42 15.19 -7.32 6.59
C THR A 42 13.77 -7.53 6.08
N VAL A 43 13.08 -8.57 6.54
CA VAL A 43 11.74 -8.96 6.09
C VAL A 43 10.71 -8.83 7.22
N LEU A 44 9.42 -8.82 6.86
CA LEU A 44 8.34 -8.86 7.84
C LEU A 44 8.34 -10.19 8.61
N ALA A 45 7.79 -10.16 9.82
CA ALA A 45 7.57 -11.37 10.60
C ALA A 45 6.66 -12.37 9.87
N ALA A 46 6.89 -13.65 10.08
CA ALA A 46 6.07 -14.70 9.49
C ALA A 46 4.59 -14.53 9.91
N GLY A 47 3.69 -14.54 8.93
CA GLY A 47 2.26 -14.36 9.14
C GLY A 47 1.76 -12.92 9.13
N ALA A 48 2.65 -11.91 9.15
CA ALA A 48 2.24 -10.53 8.94
C ALA A 48 1.73 -10.34 7.50
N MET A 49 0.60 -9.67 7.36
CA MET A 49 0.13 -9.19 6.05
C MET A 49 0.97 -7.98 5.65
N ALA A 50 1.42 -7.95 4.39
CA ALA A 50 2.18 -6.86 3.85
C ALA A 50 1.28 -5.84 3.15
N THR A 51 1.57 -4.57 3.33
CA THR A 51 1.17 -3.45 2.49
C THR A 51 2.42 -3.02 1.74
N VAL A 52 2.32 -2.87 0.43
CA VAL A 52 3.47 -2.60 -0.45
C VAL A 52 3.13 -1.47 -1.40
N ASP A 53 3.95 -0.40 -1.42
CA ASP A 53 3.73 0.74 -2.31
C ASP A 53 5.01 1.56 -2.49
N PHE A 54 5.22 2.14 -3.66
CA PHE A 54 6.37 2.99 -3.91
C PHE A 54 6.13 4.43 -3.46
N ASN A 55 7.04 4.95 -2.63
CA ASN A 55 7.12 6.40 -2.42
C ASN A 55 7.68 7.06 -3.68
N PRO A 56 6.87 7.82 -4.44
CA PRO A 56 7.28 8.35 -5.74
C PRO A 56 8.32 9.48 -5.63
N ALA A 57 8.35 10.17 -4.49
CA ALA A 57 9.29 11.27 -4.27
C ALA A 57 10.67 10.78 -3.81
N ALA A 58 10.73 9.71 -3.00
CA ALA A 58 11.96 9.16 -2.46
C ALA A 58 12.50 7.98 -3.28
N ASP A 59 11.71 7.43 -4.19
CA ASP A 59 12.01 6.21 -4.95
C ASP A 59 12.43 5.06 -4.04
N ARG A 60 11.54 4.72 -3.10
CA ARG A 60 11.73 3.62 -2.15
C ARG A 60 10.43 2.82 -2.04
N LEU A 61 10.56 1.51 -2.01
CA LEU A 61 9.44 0.62 -1.73
C LEU A 61 9.13 0.68 -0.23
N ARG A 62 7.93 1.11 0.11
CA ARG A 62 7.39 1.02 1.47
C ARG A 62 6.84 -0.39 1.67
N VAL A 63 7.19 -1.02 2.79
CA VAL A 63 6.64 -2.31 3.19
C VAL A 63 6.17 -2.20 4.63
N ILE A 64 4.86 -2.27 4.84
CA ILE A 64 4.24 -2.19 6.16
C ILE A 64 3.69 -3.55 6.53
N GLY A 65 3.99 -4.00 7.74
CA GLY A 65 3.40 -5.21 8.31
C GLY A 65 2.13 -4.91 9.11
N SER A 66 1.15 -5.81 9.08
CA SER A 66 -0.06 -5.70 9.91
C SER A 66 0.22 -5.75 11.42
N ASP A 67 1.45 -6.09 11.81
CA ASP A 67 1.98 -6.03 13.17
C ASP A 67 2.57 -4.65 13.55
N GLY A 68 2.47 -3.67 12.64
CA GLY A 68 2.99 -2.32 12.79
C GLY A 68 4.46 -2.14 12.37
N THR A 69 5.11 -3.17 11.83
CA THR A 69 6.45 -3.05 11.23
C THR A 69 6.40 -2.10 10.03
N ASN A 70 7.38 -1.19 9.93
CA ASN A 70 7.42 -0.14 8.91
C ASN A 70 8.81 -0.10 8.28
N LEU A 71 8.91 -0.47 7.01
CA LEU A 71 10.18 -0.64 6.30
C LEU A 71 10.23 0.23 5.05
N ARG A 72 11.43 0.71 4.70
CA ARG A 72 11.76 1.32 3.39
C ARG A 72 12.86 0.54 2.72
N VAL A 73 12.64 0.17 1.46
CA VAL A 73 13.53 -0.70 0.72
C VAL A 73 14.06 0.00 -0.53
N ASN A 74 15.36 -0.10 -0.76
CA ASN A 74 15.96 0.21 -2.04
C ASN A 74 15.86 -1.04 -2.92
N VAL A 75 15.05 -1.00 -3.96
CA VAL A 75 14.80 -2.18 -4.82
C VAL A 75 15.98 -2.57 -5.71
N GLU A 76 16.99 -1.69 -5.85
CA GLU A 76 18.18 -2.00 -6.64
C GLU A 76 19.13 -3.00 -5.93
N ASP A 77 19.22 -2.91 -4.61
CA ASP A 77 20.17 -3.71 -3.81
C ASP A 77 19.52 -4.47 -2.64
N GLY A 78 18.23 -4.25 -2.39
CA GLY A 78 17.47 -4.88 -1.29
C GLY A 78 17.73 -4.27 0.09
N LYS A 79 18.57 -3.23 0.19
CA LYS A 79 18.82 -2.57 1.47
C LYS A 79 17.55 -2.03 2.09
N THR A 80 17.31 -2.43 3.34
CA THR A 80 16.11 -2.10 4.08
C THR A 80 16.43 -1.19 5.25
N THR A 81 15.68 -0.11 5.38
CA THR A 81 15.69 0.76 6.56
C THR A 81 14.49 0.43 7.41
N VAL A 82 14.70 0.14 8.69
CA VAL A 82 13.61 -0.03 9.66
C VAL A 82 13.24 1.35 10.19
N ASP A 83 12.02 1.76 9.94
CA ASP A 83 11.43 3.03 10.36
C ASP A 83 10.67 2.90 11.70
N GLY A 84 10.12 4.00 12.20
CA GLY A 84 9.32 3.99 13.42
C GLY A 84 8.11 3.06 13.31
N LYS A 85 7.88 2.25 14.34
CA LYS A 85 6.72 1.35 14.42
C LYS A 85 5.43 2.14 14.37
N LEU A 86 4.41 1.60 13.70
CA LEU A 86 3.12 2.28 13.55
C LEU A 86 2.44 2.50 14.90
N LYS A 87 1.95 3.71 15.08
CA LYS A 87 1.19 4.15 16.26
C LYS A 87 0.26 5.29 15.89
N PHE A 88 -0.88 5.38 16.55
CA PHE A 88 -1.74 6.56 16.43
C PHE A 88 -1.09 7.79 17.06
N ALA A 89 -1.33 8.97 16.48
CA ALA A 89 -0.86 10.25 17.00
C ALA A 89 -1.41 10.50 18.41
N GLU A 90 -0.67 11.27 19.22
CA GLU A 90 -1.08 11.63 20.58
C GLU A 90 -2.39 12.42 20.64
N THR A 91 -2.75 13.07 19.52
CA THR A 91 -3.98 13.86 19.37
C THR A 91 -5.11 13.09 18.70
N ASP A 92 -4.85 11.84 18.25
CA ASP A 92 -5.86 11.02 17.57
C ASP A 92 -6.85 10.40 18.57
N MET A 93 -8.11 10.21 18.12
CA MET A 93 -9.15 9.55 18.93
C MET A 93 -8.82 8.09 19.27
N HIS A 94 -7.96 7.43 18.48
CA HIS A 94 -7.48 6.06 18.68
C HIS A 94 -6.13 5.99 19.41
N LYS A 95 -5.67 7.09 20.00
CA LYS A 95 -4.45 7.14 20.80
C LYS A 95 -4.36 5.97 21.79
N GLY A 96 -3.22 5.30 21.78
CA GLY A 96 -2.95 4.13 22.65
C GLY A 96 -3.53 2.81 22.14
N GLU A 97 -4.35 2.81 21.09
CA GLU A 97 -4.73 1.57 20.42
C GLU A 97 -3.60 1.06 19.52
N THR A 98 -3.58 -0.26 19.29
CA THR A 98 -2.66 -0.88 18.34
C THR A 98 -3.28 -0.85 16.95
N PRO A 99 -2.67 -0.14 15.97
CA PRO A 99 -3.17 -0.13 14.59
C PRO A 99 -2.95 -1.47 13.92
N MET A 100 -3.83 -1.80 12.95
CA MET A 100 -3.72 -2.97 12.09
C MET A 100 -3.85 -2.53 10.63
N VAL A 101 -2.77 -1.99 10.07
CA VAL A 101 -2.72 -1.60 8.65
C VAL A 101 -2.70 -2.85 7.79
N VAL A 102 -3.60 -2.90 6.81
CA VAL A 102 -3.80 -4.05 5.90
C VAL A 102 -3.66 -3.68 4.42
N ALA A 103 -3.69 -2.39 4.09
CA ALA A 103 -3.43 -1.85 2.77
C ALA A 103 -3.02 -0.38 2.89
N GLY A 104 -2.34 0.17 1.90
CA GLY A 104 -1.94 1.57 1.89
C GLY A 104 -1.26 1.95 0.59
N ALA A 105 -1.31 3.24 0.25
CA ALA A 105 -0.73 3.76 -0.98
C ALA A 105 -0.31 5.22 -0.84
N TYR A 106 0.65 5.62 -1.67
CA TYR A 106 1.10 7.00 -1.80
C TYR A 106 0.31 7.75 -2.87
N THR A 107 0.08 9.03 -2.64
CA THR A 107 -0.42 9.97 -3.68
C THR A 107 0.69 10.41 -4.62
N ASN A 108 0.29 11.06 -5.73
CA ASN A 108 1.21 11.66 -6.70
C ASN A 108 2.20 10.65 -7.30
N SER A 109 1.72 9.42 -7.59
CA SER A 109 2.50 8.30 -8.13
C SER A 109 2.92 8.54 -9.57
N VAL A 110 3.65 9.64 -9.81
CA VAL A 110 4.20 10.04 -11.10
C VAL A 110 5.70 10.30 -11.01
N LYS A 111 6.42 9.99 -12.09
CA LYS A 111 7.87 10.16 -12.15
C LYS A 111 8.27 11.62 -11.89
N GLY A 112 9.21 11.81 -10.96
CA GLY A 112 9.80 13.11 -10.66
C GLY A 112 8.98 14.00 -9.74
N THR A 113 7.88 13.49 -9.18
CA THR A 113 7.13 14.22 -8.14
C THR A 113 8.04 14.58 -6.96
N LYS A 114 7.73 15.70 -6.31
CA LYS A 114 8.48 16.18 -5.13
C LYS A 114 7.73 16.01 -3.82
N GLU A 115 6.42 15.83 -3.91
CA GLU A 115 5.53 15.76 -2.77
C GLU A 115 4.60 14.56 -2.90
N THR A 116 4.37 13.88 -1.78
CA THR A 116 3.45 12.76 -1.69
C THR A 116 2.90 12.66 -0.27
N ALA A 117 1.77 12.01 -0.12
CA ALA A 117 1.19 11.64 1.17
C ALA A 117 0.90 10.14 1.18
N LEU A 118 1.16 9.48 2.32
CA LEU A 118 0.84 8.07 2.52
C LEU A 118 -0.51 7.95 3.21
N TYR A 119 -1.39 7.17 2.62
CA TYR A 119 -2.67 6.77 3.20
C TYR A 119 -2.70 5.27 3.42
N ASP A 120 -3.20 4.87 4.59
CA ASP A 120 -3.31 3.48 5.00
C ASP A 120 -4.76 3.14 5.32
N ILE A 121 -5.09 1.86 5.25
CA ILE A 121 -6.37 1.34 5.71
C ILE A 121 -6.13 0.46 6.93
N ASP A 122 -6.75 0.83 8.03
CA ASP A 122 -6.80 -0.02 9.22
C ASP A 122 -7.98 -0.98 9.12
N GLY A 123 -7.67 -2.27 9.05
CA GLY A 123 -8.67 -3.33 8.91
C GLY A 123 -9.47 -3.62 10.18
N LYS A 124 -8.96 -3.23 11.35
CA LYS A 124 -9.64 -3.42 12.64
C LYS A 124 -10.76 -2.42 12.85
N ILE A 125 -10.45 -1.13 12.58
CA ILE A 125 -11.42 -0.04 12.78
C ILE A 125 -12.18 0.34 11.50
N GLY A 126 -11.82 -0.23 10.34
CA GLY A 126 -12.45 0.05 9.05
C GLY A 126 -12.35 1.53 8.65
N ALA A 127 -11.15 2.10 8.76
CA ALA A 127 -10.93 3.52 8.53
C ALA A 127 -9.74 3.77 7.59
N LEU A 128 -9.83 4.87 6.82
CA LEU A 128 -8.70 5.47 6.14
C LEU A 128 -7.90 6.28 7.15
N LEU A 129 -6.58 6.10 7.13
CA LEU A 129 -5.61 6.79 7.96
C LEU A 129 -4.65 7.58 7.06
N LYS A 130 -4.04 8.63 7.59
CA LYS A 130 -2.90 9.32 6.98
C LYS A 130 -1.67 9.05 7.83
N GLN A 131 -0.61 8.52 7.24
CA GLN A 131 0.67 8.31 7.92
C GLN A 131 1.57 9.53 7.72
N ALA A 132 1.78 10.31 8.77
CA ALA A 132 2.55 11.56 8.71
C ALA A 132 3.21 11.89 10.06
N PRO A 133 4.55 11.96 10.16
CA PRO A 133 5.53 11.62 9.12
C PRO A 133 5.56 10.10 8.82
N PRO A 134 5.69 9.67 7.55
CA PRO A 134 5.67 8.23 7.22
C PRO A 134 6.78 7.43 7.89
N ASN A 135 7.97 8.02 8.01
CA ASN A 135 9.13 7.34 8.60
C ASN A 135 9.05 7.22 10.13
N ASP A 136 8.23 8.03 10.78
CA ASP A 136 8.00 7.95 12.23
C ASP A 136 6.86 6.98 12.59
N GLY A 137 6.13 6.49 11.58
CA GLY A 137 5.02 5.57 11.74
C GLY A 137 3.80 6.18 12.43
N VAL A 138 3.65 7.52 12.38
CA VAL A 138 2.56 8.22 13.05
C VAL A 138 1.31 8.25 12.18
N LEU A 139 0.21 7.73 12.73
CA LEU A 139 -1.09 7.59 12.05
C LEU A 139 -2.11 8.58 12.61
N GLY A 140 -2.84 9.24 11.72
CA GLY A 140 -4.01 10.05 12.05
C GLY A 140 -5.23 9.55 11.30
N ALA A 141 -6.35 9.38 11.99
CA ALA A 141 -7.61 8.94 11.37
C ALA A 141 -8.17 10.02 10.45
N VAL A 142 -8.44 9.68 9.18
CA VAL A 142 -9.14 10.54 8.23
C VAL A 142 -10.65 10.34 8.37
N GLY A 143 -11.11 9.07 8.32
CA GLY A 143 -12.51 8.74 8.47
C GLY A 143 -12.83 7.28 8.15
N LYS A 144 -14.06 6.89 8.43
CA LYS A 144 -14.53 5.52 8.23
C LYS A 144 -14.82 5.23 6.75
N LEU A 145 -14.46 4.02 6.29
CA LEU A 145 -14.80 3.55 4.95
C LEU A 145 -16.32 3.37 4.74
N GLY A 146 -17.08 3.25 5.83
CA GLY A 146 -18.50 2.93 5.82
C GLY A 146 -18.81 1.42 5.91
N ALA A 147 -17.80 0.57 5.83
CA ALA A 147 -17.87 -0.86 6.06
C ALA A 147 -16.54 -1.35 6.64
N THR A 148 -16.53 -2.56 7.22
CA THR A 148 -15.31 -3.22 7.69
C THR A 148 -15.13 -4.49 6.85
N PRO A 149 -14.56 -4.39 5.64
CA PRO A 149 -14.40 -5.53 4.73
C PRO A 149 -13.35 -6.51 5.27
N LYS A 150 -13.49 -7.78 4.89
CA LYS A 150 -12.58 -8.86 5.34
C LYS A 150 -11.35 -9.01 4.45
N ALA A 151 -11.49 -8.69 3.15
CA ALA A 151 -10.40 -8.74 2.18
C ALA A 151 -10.25 -7.35 1.57
N ILE A 152 -9.07 -6.75 1.71
CA ILE A 152 -8.81 -5.37 1.34
C ILE A 152 -7.53 -5.33 0.51
N ALA A 153 -7.60 -4.65 -0.64
CA ALA A 153 -6.46 -4.19 -1.41
C ALA A 153 -6.71 -2.73 -1.82
N PHE A 154 -5.70 -1.89 -1.79
CA PHE A 154 -5.86 -0.46 -1.99
C PHE A 154 -4.67 0.12 -2.73
N ASP A 155 -4.96 0.99 -3.71
CA ASP A 155 -3.98 1.78 -4.42
C ASP A 155 -4.54 3.17 -4.76
N ILE A 156 -3.66 4.12 -5.06
CA ILE A 156 -4.03 5.50 -5.40
C ILE A 156 -3.54 5.84 -6.81
N GLU A 157 -4.50 6.00 -7.72
CA GLU A 157 -4.27 6.53 -9.05
C GLU A 157 -3.99 8.02 -9.00
N THR A 158 -2.99 8.46 -9.76
CA THR A 158 -2.75 9.87 -10.06
C THR A 158 -3.05 10.15 -11.53
N ALA A 159 -4.10 10.91 -11.78
CA ALA A 159 -4.52 11.28 -13.13
C ALA A 159 -3.59 12.33 -13.75
N ALA A 160 -3.71 12.54 -15.07
CA ALA A 160 -2.88 13.48 -15.82
C ALA A 160 -3.00 14.95 -15.34
N ASP A 161 -4.13 15.32 -14.73
CA ASP A 161 -4.36 16.63 -14.11
C ASP A 161 -3.80 16.76 -12.70
N GLY A 162 -3.14 15.69 -12.18
CA GLY A 162 -2.59 15.62 -10.84
C GLY A 162 -3.59 15.26 -9.74
N SER A 163 -4.84 15.02 -10.08
CA SER A 163 -5.84 14.55 -9.10
C SER A 163 -5.55 13.11 -8.67
N ASN A 164 -5.81 12.82 -7.39
CA ASN A 164 -5.60 11.50 -6.82
C ASN A 164 -6.94 10.84 -6.50
N THR A 165 -7.08 9.56 -6.89
CA THR A 165 -8.25 8.74 -6.61
C THR A 165 -7.85 7.47 -5.89
N GLY A 166 -8.39 7.22 -4.70
CA GLY A 166 -8.22 5.95 -4.00
C GLY A 166 -9.08 4.86 -4.63
N TRP A 167 -8.47 3.73 -5.00
CA TRP A 167 -9.15 2.53 -5.50
C TRP A 167 -9.04 1.41 -4.47
N LEU A 168 -10.17 0.96 -3.98
CA LEU A 168 -10.28 -0.09 -2.98
C LEU A 168 -10.98 -1.31 -3.58
N VAL A 169 -10.31 -2.45 -3.55
CA VAL A 169 -10.96 -3.75 -3.75
C VAL A 169 -11.30 -4.31 -2.38
N ALA A 170 -12.58 -4.48 -2.14
CA ALA A 170 -13.10 -4.95 -0.86
C ALA A 170 -14.19 -6.00 -1.08
N ASP A 171 -14.00 -7.20 -0.50
CA ASP A 171 -14.95 -8.31 -0.57
C ASP A 171 -15.48 -8.61 -2.00
N GLY A 172 -14.59 -8.53 -3.00
CA GLY A 172 -14.91 -8.81 -4.41
C GLY A 172 -15.59 -7.67 -5.16
N ALA A 173 -15.62 -6.47 -4.62
CA ALA A 173 -16.13 -5.27 -5.27
C ALA A 173 -15.09 -4.16 -5.33
N LEU A 174 -15.14 -3.36 -6.41
CA LEU A 174 -14.33 -2.16 -6.58
C LEU A 174 -15.05 -0.96 -5.98
N HIS A 175 -14.32 -0.17 -5.21
CA HIS A 175 -14.82 1.05 -4.60
C HIS A 175 -13.87 2.21 -4.92
N LYS A 176 -14.44 3.42 -4.97
CA LYS A 176 -13.70 4.68 -4.95
C LYS A 176 -13.66 5.20 -3.52
N VAL A 177 -12.48 5.59 -3.04
CA VAL A 177 -12.27 6.15 -1.70
C VAL A 177 -11.99 7.64 -1.80
N ASP A 178 -12.77 8.43 -1.10
CA ASP A 178 -12.52 9.86 -0.92
C ASP A 178 -11.40 10.04 0.13
N LEU A 179 -10.24 10.52 -0.32
CA LEU A 179 -9.07 10.70 0.54
C LEU A 179 -9.22 11.82 1.58
N THR A 180 -10.28 12.65 1.48
CA THR A 180 -10.58 13.71 2.44
C THR A 180 -11.46 13.24 3.60
N SER A 181 -12.42 12.37 3.30
CA SER A 181 -13.41 11.88 4.28
C SER A 181 -13.23 10.42 4.69
N GLY A 182 -12.42 9.67 3.94
CA GLY A 182 -12.26 8.22 4.11
C GLY A 182 -13.40 7.39 3.54
N LYS A 183 -14.48 8.01 3.05
CA LYS A 183 -15.69 7.30 2.61
C LYS A 183 -15.41 6.47 1.35
N ALA A 184 -15.74 5.18 1.39
CA ALA A 184 -15.74 4.30 0.25
C ALA A 184 -17.13 4.27 -0.43
N THR A 185 -17.14 4.37 -1.75
CA THR A 185 -18.35 4.28 -2.58
C THR A 185 -18.17 3.16 -3.59
N MET A 186 -19.06 2.16 -3.56
CA MET A 186 -18.98 1.02 -4.48
C MET A 186 -19.18 1.47 -5.92
N VAL A 187 -18.27 1.06 -6.80
CA VAL A 187 -18.35 1.26 -8.26
C VAL A 187 -19.03 0.05 -8.92
N GLY A 188 -18.67 -1.15 -8.49
CA GLY A 188 -19.24 -2.38 -9.03
C GLY A 188 -18.57 -3.64 -8.49
N LYS A 189 -19.20 -4.79 -8.77
CA LYS A 189 -18.62 -6.10 -8.45
C LYS A 189 -17.60 -6.51 -9.51
N ILE A 190 -16.53 -7.17 -9.10
CA ILE A 190 -15.51 -7.72 -10.00
C ILE A 190 -15.99 -9.11 -10.44
N ALA A 191 -16.38 -9.22 -11.72
CA ALA A 191 -16.83 -10.49 -12.27
C ALA A 191 -15.67 -11.48 -12.45
N GLY A 192 -15.94 -12.77 -12.26
CA GLY A 192 -14.96 -13.84 -12.46
C GLY A 192 -13.85 -13.91 -11.41
N LEU A 193 -13.88 -13.07 -10.40
CA LEU A 193 -12.91 -13.13 -9.30
C LEU A 193 -13.12 -14.41 -8.49
N SER A 194 -12.06 -15.21 -8.34
CA SER A 194 -12.02 -16.40 -7.49
C SER A 194 -10.90 -16.25 -6.46
N GLY A 195 -11.16 -16.65 -5.21
CA GLY A 195 -10.19 -16.52 -4.12
C GLY A 195 -10.18 -15.13 -3.48
N THR A 196 -9.12 -14.84 -2.73
CA THR A 196 -8.94 -13.58 -2.01
C THR A 196 -7.97 -12.68 -2.75
N VAL A 197 -8.37 -11.45 -3.05
CA VAL A 197 -7.46 -10.43 -3.57
C VAL A 197 -6.46 -10.09 -2.47
N ARG A 198 -5.18 -10.11 -2.82
CA ARG A 198 -4.11 -9.84 -1.89
C ARG A 198 -3.65 -8.40 -1.97
N ASP A 199 -3.57 -7.89 -3.20
CA ASP A 199 -3.15 -6.54 -3.48
C ASP A 199 -3.67 -6.08 -4.85
N VAL A 200 -3.58 -4.79 -5.14
CA VAL A 200 -3.95 -4.16 -6.40
C VAL A 200 -2.94 -3.08 -6.72
N ALA A 201 -2.61 -2.95 -8.00
CA ALA A 201 -1.79 -1.84 -8.51
C ALA A 201 -2.46 -1.22 -9.72
N VAL A 202 -2.55 0.09 -9.76
CA VAL A 202 -3.06 0.84 -10.92
C VAL A 202 -1.94 0.97 -11.94
N LEU A 203 -2.15 0.40 -13.12
CA LEU A 203 -1.20 0.54 -14.22
C LEU A 203 -1.36 1.92 -14.88
N PRO A 204 -0.25 2.60 -15.27
CA PRO A 204 -0.33 3.83 -16.05
C PRO A 204 -1.12 3.58 -17.33
N ALA A 205 -1.91 4.57 -17.76
CA ALA A 205 -2.56 4.51 -19.08
C ALA A 205 -1.49 4.35 -20.16
N MET A 206 -1.66 3.32 -21.02
CA MET A 206 -0.80 3.08 -22.18
C MET A 206 -1.04 4.12 -23.29
#